data_04027f1930a248ac7bc573c67ed6c242
#
_entry.id   04027f1930a248ac7bc573c67ed6c242
#
_cell.length_a   1.000
_cell.length_b   1.000
_cell.length_c   1.000
_cell.angle_alpha   90.00
_cell.angle_beta   90.00
_cell.angle_gamma   90.00
#
_symmetry.space_group_name_H-M   'P 1'
#
loop_
_entity.id
_entity.type
_entity.pdbx_description
1 polymer ?
#
loop_
_entity_poly.entity_id
_entity_poly.type
_entity_poly.pdbx_seq_one_letter_code
_entity_poly.pdbx_strand_id
1 'polypeptide(L)'
;LWTAIVDADIRPAGLGARDTLRLEAGLPLYGHELGPGISPLQAGLGWVVGWDKPSFRGKAALLAEREAGVTRELRGIATDGRRPPRADCRVLRDGDDIGVVTSGNFSPVLGHGIALAYLVPDLADGTDVVVEVRGSQLPGRLTARPFVS
;
A
#
# COMPACT_ATOMS: atom_id res chain seq x y z
N LEU A 1 25.04 10.85 20.49
CA LEU A 1 23.89 11.39 19.72
C LEU A 1 22.56 10.95 20.35
N TRP A 2 22.30 9.63 20.49
CA TRP A 2 21.03 9.10 21.04
C TRP A 2 20.73 9.68 22.44
N THR A 3 21.68 9.58 23.35
CA THR A 3 21.56 10.11 24.72
C THR A 3 21.24 11.61 24.72
N ALA A 4 21.93 12.41 23.90
CA ALA A 4 21.69 13.83 23.80
C ALA A 4 20.28 14.19 23.27
N ILE A 5 19.71 13.35 22.40
CA ILE A 5 18.34 13.52 21.91
C ILE A 5 17.32 13.21 23.03
N VAL A 6 17.55 12.12 23.77
CA VAL A 6 16.68 11.74 24.89
C VAL A 6 16.76 12.76 26.03
N ASP A 7 17.96 13.25 26.34
CA ASP A 7 18.19 14.26 27.36
C ASP A 7 17.56 15.63 27.00
N ALA A 8 17.31 15.87 25.72
CA ALA A 8 16.56 17.02 25.21
C ALA A 8 15.02 16.80 25.26
N ASP A 9 14.54 15.80 25.99
CA ASP A 9 13.12 15.45 26.17
C ASP A 9 12.40 15.11 24.84
N ILE A 10 13.14 14.66 23.81
CA ILE A 10 12.56 14.17 22.58
C ILE A 10 12.12 12.72 22.78
N ARG A 11 10.81 12.49 22.70
CA ARG A 11 10.23 11.16 22.94
C ARG A 11 10.63 10.16 21.85
N PRO A 12 11.23 9.02 22.20
CA PRO A 12 11.53 7.97 21.24
C PRO A 12 10.25 7.36 20.66
N ALA A 13 10.25 7.12 19.34
CA ALA A 13 9.21 6.40 18.64
C ALA A 13 9.76 5.09 18.05
N GLY A 14 9.05 3.99 18.28
CA GLY A 14 9.47 2.67 17.80
C GLY A 14 9.13 2.40 16.32
N LEU A 15 9.62 1.28 15.80
CA LEU A 15 9.36 0.85 14.43
C LEU A 15 7.86 0.67 14.13
N GLY A 16 7.06 0.25 15.10
CA GLY A 16 5.61 0.14 14.95
C GLY A 16 4.94 1.49 14.71
N ALA A 17 5.40 2.56 15.38
CA ALA A 17 4.90 3.91 15.13
C ALA A 17 5.25 4.38 13.71
N ARG A 18 6.50 4.17 13.27
CA ARG A 18 6.93 4.47 11.89
C ARG A 18 6.10 3.72 10.86
N ASP A 19 5.85 2.43 11.07
CA ASP A 19 5.06 1.61 10.13
C ASP A 19 3.61 2.09 10.07
N THR A 20 3.00 2.41 11.20
CA THR A 20 1.64 2.96 11.23
C THR A 20 1.57 4.31 10.49
N LEU A 21 2.46 5.24 10.81
CA LEU A 21 2.48 6.58 10.21
C LEU A 21 2.71 6.53 8.69
N ARG A 22 3.67 5.72 8.21
CA ARG A 22 3.91 5.61 6.77
C ARG A 22 2.70 5.00 6.06
N LEU A 23 2.02 4.00 6.68
CA LEU A 23 0.86 3.35 6.11
C LEU A 23 -0.33 4.32 6.05
N GLU A 24 -0.60 5.08 7.11
CA GLU A 24 -1.61 6.15 7.14
C GLU A 24 -1.37 7.19 6.04
N ALA A 25 -0.10 7.57 5.82
CA ALA A 25 0.32 8.44 4.72
C ALA A 25 0.30 7.76 3.33
N GLY A 26 -0.06 6.48 3.25
CA GLY A 26 -0.12 5.73 1.99
C GLY A 26 1.26 5.50 1.34
N LEU A 27 2.34 5.62 2.11
CA LEU A 27 3.71 5.50 1.59
C LEU A 27 4.11 4.03 1.44
N PRO A 28 4.57 3.63 0.24
CA PRO A 28 5.05 2.28 -0.01
C PRO A 28 6.38 2.01 0.71
N LEU A 29 6.57 0.76 1.16
CA LEU A 29 7.77 0.30 1.84
C LEU A 29 8.57 -0.63 0.93
N TYR A 30 9.90 -0.43 0.87
CA TYR A 30 10.78 -1.37 0.18
C TYR A 30 10.78 -2.74 0.91
N GLY A 31 10.68 -3.80 0.12
CA GLY A 31 10.51 -5.17 0.62
C GLY A 31 9.05 -5.62 0.72
N HIS A 32 8.09 -4.69 0.60
CA HIS A 32 6.66 -4.96 0.58
C HIS A 32 6.02 -4.45 -0.71
N GLU A 33 5.88 -3.15 -0.84
CA GLU A 33 5.30 -2.50 -2.02
C GLU A 33 6.33 -2.14 -3.09
N LEU A 34 7.60 -2.07 -2.74
CA LEU A 34 8.70 -1.76 -3.66
C LEU A 34 9.75 -2.85 -3.60
N GLY A 35 10.33 -3.17 -4.76
CA GLY A 35 11.39 -4.17 -4.83
C GLY A 35 11.61 -4.69 -6.24
N PRO A 36 12.49 -5.70 -6.41
CA PRO A 36 12.68 -6.35 -7.69
C PRO A 36 11.36 -6.92 -8.23
N GLY A 37 11.09 -6.73 -9.54
CA GLY A 37 9.86 -7.21 -10.16
C GLY A 37 8.62 -6.35 -9.94
N ILE A 38 8.76 -5.18 -9.32
CA ILE A 38 7.71 -4.18 -9.17
C ILE A 38 8.12 -2.91 -9.92
N SER A 39 7.33 -2.51 -10.91
CA SER A 39 7.57 -1.28 -11.64
C SER A 39 7.03 -0.05 -10.89
N PRO A 40 7.56 1.15 -11.15
CA PRO A 40 6.98 2.38 -10.63
C PRO A 40 5.51 2.58 -11.02
N LEU A 41 5.08 2.07 -12.17
CA LEU A 41 3.70 2.16 -12.64
C LEU A 41 2.77 1.33 -11.76
N GLN A 42 3.13 0.07 -11.50
CA GLN A 42 2.38 -0.80 -10.60
C GLN A 42 2.25 -0.22 -9.19
N ALA A 43 3.32 0.42 -8.69
CA ALA A 43 3.33 1.04 -7.36
C ALA A 43 2.59 2.39 -7.27
N GLY A 44 2.03 2.88 -8.39
CA GLY A 44 1.38 4.20 -8.46
C GLY A 44 2.37 5.36 -8.37
N LEU A 45 3.64 5.12 -8.73
CA LEU A 45 4.73 6.10 -8.71
C LEU A 45 5.13 6.57 -10.12
N GLY A 46 4.25 6.42 -11.11
CA GLY A 46 4.53 6.87 -12.47
C GLY A 46 4.87 8.36 -12.59
N TRP A 47 4.41 9.18 -11.64
CA TRP A 47 4.70 10.60 -11.57
C TRP A 47 6.15 10.95 -11.21
N VAL A 48 6.91 10.06 -10.58
CA VAL A 48 8.35 10.28 -10.29
C VAL A 48 9.25 9.96 -11.47
N VAL A 49 8.71 9.31 -12.50
CA VAL A 49 9.48 8.91 -13.67
C VAL A 49 9.73 10.13 -14.56
N GLY A 50 10.99 10.42 -14.87
CA GLY A 50 11.37 11.53 -15.74
C GLY A 50 11.09 11.23 -17.21
N TRP A 51 9.83 11.23 -17.60
CA TRP A 51 9.36 10.86 -18.96
C TRP A 51 9.99 11.72 -20.07
N ASP A 52 10.26 13.00 -19.78
CA ASP A 52 10.82 13.97 -20.72
C ASP A 52 12.31 13.79 -20.99
N LYS A 53 13.00 12.98 -20.16
CA LYS A 53 14.43 12.67 -20.40
C LYS A 53 14.57 11.88 -21.71
N PRO A 54 15.56 12.21 -22.55
CA PRO A 54 15.76 11.52 -23.82
C PRO A 54 16.00 10.01 -23.63
N SER A 55 16.77 9.64 -22.60
CA SER A 55 17.01 8.23 -22.25
C SER A 55 17.34 8.07 -20.77
N PHE A 56 17.02 6.88 -20.24
CA PHE A 56 17.48 6.36 -18.96
C PHE A 56 17.32 4.83 -18.97
N ARG A 57 18.03 4.15 -18.08
CA ARG A 57 17.92 2.68 -17.96
C ARG A 57 16.50 2.26 -17.62
N GLY A 58 15.89 1.43 -18.46
CA GLY A 58 14.53 0.92 -18.28
C GLY A 58 13.44 1.76 -18.93
N LYS A 59 13.74 2.93 -19.57
CA LYS A 59 12.70 3.78 -20.19
C LYS A 59 11.85 3.02 -21.19
N ALA A 60 12.45 2.22 -22.08
CA ALA A 60 11.71 1.46 -23.10
C ALA A 60 10.74 0.45 -22.47
N ALA A 61 11.16 -0.26 -21.41
CA ALA A 61 10.30 -1.21 -20.70
C ALA A 61 9.12 -0.50 -20.02
N LEU A 62 9.36 0.64 -19.37
CA LEU A 62 8.28 1.41 -18.73
C LEU A 62 7.30 2.03 -19.75
N LEU A 63 7.78 2.44 -20.92
CA LEU A 63 6.90 2.91 -22.00
C LEU A 63 6.01 1.78 -22.52
N ALA A 64 6.58 0.59 -22.75
CA ALA A 64 5.84 -0.58 -23.18
C ALA A 64 4.79 -1.00 -22.13
N GLU A 65 5.16 -1.03 -20.84
CA GLU A 65 4.21 -1.33 -19.76
C GLU A 65 3.09 -0.28 -19.67
N ARG A 66 3.42 1.00 -19.85
CA ARG A 66 2.42 2.07 -19.85
C ARG A 66 1.42 1.96 -21.01
N GLU A 67 1.89 1.50 -22.18
CA GLU A 67 1.06 1.29 -23.35
C GLU A 67 0.17 0.04 -23.20
N ALA A 68 0.73 -1.06 -22.67
CA ALA A 68 0.01 -2.31 -22.45
C ALA A 68 -0.94 -2.28 -21.24
N GLY A 69 -0.75 -1.32 -20.34
CA GLY A 69 -1.38 -1.31 -19.02
C GLY A 69 -0.61 -2.17 -18.01
N VAL A 70 -0.78 -1.86 -16.73
CA VAL A 70 -0.20 -2.66 -15.65
C VAL A 70 -1.03 -3.91 -15.39
N THR A 71 -0.38 -4.98 -14.96
CA THR A 71 -1.08 -6.25 -14.60
C THR A 71 -1.61 -6.24 -13.16
N ARG A 72 -1.18 -5.29 -12.35
CA ARG A 72 -1.61 -5.08 -10.97
C ARG A 72 -1.37 -3.63 -10.55
N GLU A 73 -2.17 -3.15 -9.62
CA GLU A 73 -2.05 -1.80 -9.06
C GLU A 73 -1.97 -1.83 -7.54
N LEU A 74 -1.14 -0.94 -6.98
CA LEU A 74 -1.10 -0.71 -5.54
C LEU A 74 -2.30 0.14 -5.12
N ARG A 75 -3.19 -0.44 -4.31
CA ARG A 75 -4.43 0.20 -3.83
C ARG A 75 -4.48 0.25 -2.31
N GLY A 76 -5.24 1.20 -1.79
CA GLY A 76 -5.60 1.28 -0.38
C GLY A 76 -6.87 0.48 -0.08
N ILE A 77 -6.94 -0.13 1.10
CA ILE A 77 -8.12 -0.81 1.64
C ILE A 77 -8.38 -0.27 3.05
N ALA A 78 -9.59 0.20 3.31
CA ALA A 78 -10.11 0.43 4.66
C ALA A 78 -10.95 -0.77 5.05
N THR A 79 -10.70 -1.37 6.23
CA THR A 79 -11.44 -2.55 6.69
C THR A 79 -12.34 -2.21 7.87
N ASP A 80 -13.42 -2.97 8.05
CA ASP A 80 -14.34 -2.76 9.15
C ASP A 80 -13.71 -3.17 10.49
N GLY A 81 -13.96 -2.35 11.51
CA GLY A 81 -13.58 -2.63 12.90
C GLY A 81 -12.07 -2.54 13.17
N ARG A 82 -11.67 -3.02 14.35
CA ARG A 82 -10.32 -2.84 14.89
C ARG A 82 -9.31 -3.91 14.47
N ARG A 83 -9.76 -5.00 13.86
CA ARG A 83 -8.89 -6.08 13.43
C ARG A 83 -8.16 -5.66 12.14
N PRO A 84 -6.82 -5.51 12.15
CA PRO A 84 -6.11 -5.11 10.94
C PRO A 84 -5.88 -6.31 10.02
N PRO A 85 -5.93 -6.10 8.71
CA PRO A 85 -5.36 -7.05 7.76
C PRO A 85 -3.84 -7.17 7.96
N ARG A 86 -3.24 -8.20 7.38
CA ARG A 86 -1.79 -8.44 7.44
C ARG A 86 -1.27 -8.75 6.04
N ALA A 87 0.04 -8.60 5.86
CA ALA A 87 0.70 -9.04 4.63
C ALA A 87 0.32 -10.49 4.29
N ASP A 88 0.31 -10.80 3.01
CA ASP A 88 -0.02 -12.12 2.43
C ASP A 88 -1.49 -12.56 2.59
N CYS A 89 -2.35 -11.71 3.16
CA CYS A 89 -3.79 -11.97 3.14
C CYS A 89 -4.35 -11.76 1.73
N ARG A 90 -5.17 -12.73 1.26
CA ARG A 90 -5.86 -12.62 -0.03
C ARG A 90 -6.95 -11.57 0.05
N VAL A 91 -7.16 -10.89 -1.06
CA VAL A 91 -8.27 -9.94 -1.24
C VAL A 91 -9.24 -10.54 -2.25
N LEU A 92 -10.49 -10.63 -1.85
CA LEU A 92 -11.56 -11.21 -2.66
C LEU A 92 -12.59 -10.15 -3.02
N ARG A 93 -13.19 -10.30 -4.19
CA ARG A 93 -14.40 -9.59 -4.63
C ARG A 93 -15.36 -10.59 -5.25
N ASP A 94 -16.60 -10.60 -4.77
CA ASP A 94 -17.64 -11.52 -5.26
C ASP A 94 -17.24 -13.01 -5.22
N GLY A 95 -16.27 -13.36 -4.35
CA GLY A 95 -15.69 -14.69 -4.20
C GLY A 95 -14.42 -14.94 -5.01
N ASP A 96 -14.10 -14.08 -5.97
CA ASP A 96 -12.92 -14.18 -6.81
C ASP A 96 -11.69 -13.55 -6.13
N ASP A 97 -10.52 -14.18 -6.30
CA ASP A 97 -9.24 -13.65 -5.84
C ASP A 97 -8.78 -12.52 -6.75
N ILE A 98 -8.75 -11.30 -6.22
CA ILE A 98 -8.35 -10.10 -6.96
C ILE A 98 -6.98 -9.57 -6.56
N GLY A 99 -6.28 -10.20 -5.61
CA GLY A 99 -4.92 -9.83 -5.23
C GLY A 99 -4.58 -10.08 -3.77
N VAL A 100 -3.51 -9.43 -3.32
CA VAL A 100 -2.88 -9.72 -2.02
C VAL A 100 -2.51 -8.45 -1.27
N VAL A 101 -2.73 -8.46 0.05
CA VAL A 101 -2.27 -7.42 0.98
C VAL A 101 -0.76 -7.46 1.09
N THR A 102 -0.11 -6.31 0.95
CA THR A 102 1.35 -6.16 1.11
C THR A 102 1.71 -5.60 2.47
N SER A 103 0.90 -4.67 2.98
CA SER A 103 1.05 -4.10 4.32
C SER A 103 -0.31 -3.85 4.93
N GLY A 104 -0.45 -4.07 6.24
CA GLY A 104 -1.70 -3.78 6.92
C GLY A 104 -1.50 -3.56 8.41
N ASN A 105 -2.20 -2.58 8.96
CA ASN A 105 -2.17 -2.25 10.38
C ASN A 105 -3.49 -1.62 10.83
N PHE A 106 -3.65 -1.46 12.14
CA PHE A 106 -4.69 -0.62 12.71
C PHE A 106 -4.25 0.84 12.67
N SER A 107 -5.12 1.73 12.18
CA SER A 107 -4.90 3.18 12.23
C SER A 107 -5.51 3.76 13.52
N PRO A 108 -4.68 4.30 14.42
CA PRO A 108 -5.20 4.99 15.61
C PRO A 108 -6.00 6.26 15.26
N VAL A 109 -5.65 6.93 14.17
CA VAL A 109 -6.33 8.15 13.72
C VAL A 109 -7.72 7.84 13.19
N LEU A 110 -7.84 6.80 12.34
CA LEU A 110 -9.10 6.44 11.72
C LEU A 110 -9.96 5.50 12.58
N GLY A 111 -9.36 4.82 13.57
CA GLY A 111 -10.06 3.90 14.46
C GLY A 111 -10.41 2.54 13.85
N HIS A 112 -9.88 2.22 12.65
CA HIS A 112 -10.13 0.95 11.95
C HIS A 112 -8.86 0.41 11.28
N GLY A 113 -8.94 -0.78 10.70
CA GLY A 113 -7.85 -1.39 9.95
C GLY A 113 -7.66 -0.73 8.58
N ILE A 114 -6.40 -0.55 8.17
CA ILE A 114 -6.03 -0.08 6.85
C ILE A 114 -4.98 -1.01 6.23
N ALA A 115 -4.95 -1.10 4.91
CA ALA A 115 -3.96 -1.90 4.20
C ALA A 115 -3.57 -1.30 2.85
N LEU A 116 -2.36 -1.63 2.41
CA LEU A 116 -1.96 -1.56 1.02
C LEU A 116 -2.02 -2.96 0.42
N ALA A 117 -2.45 -3.06 -0.82
CA ALA A 117 -2.58 -4.32 -1.55
C ALA A 117 -2.26 -4.14 -3.03
N TYR A 118 -1.64 -5.14 -3.64
CA TYR A 118 -1.59 -5.25 -5.09
C TYR A 118 -2.82 -6.00 -5.58
N LEU A 119 -3.64 -5.31 -6.35
CA LEU A 119 -4.89 -5.83 -6.89
C LEU A 119 -4.88 -5.82 -8.42
N VAL A 120 -5.80 -6.56 -9.04
CA VAL A 120 -6.10 -6.40 -10.46
C VAL A 120 -6.42 -4.92 -10.76
N PRO A 121 -6.04 -4.39 -11.95
CA PRO A 121 -6.25 -2.98 -12.26
C PRO A 121 -7.72 -2.63 -12.46
N ASP A 122 -7.97 -1.32 -12.63
CA ASP A 122 -9.27 -0.72 -13.00
C ASP A 122 -10.41 -0.91 -11.99
N LEU A 123 -10.08 -1.14 -10.72
CA LEU A 123 -11.07 -1.15 -9.65
C LEU A 123 -11.34 0.27 -9.13
N ALA A 124 -12.60 0.66 -9.03
CA ALA A 124 -12.97 1.98 -8.53
C ALA A 124 -12.78 2.10 -7.01
N ASP A 125 -12.46 3.30 -6.51
CA ASP A 125 -12.56 3.60 -5.09
C ASP A 125 -14.02 3.44 -4.63
N GLY A 126 -14.20 2.96 -3.40
CA GLY A 126 -15.51 2.59 -2.87
C GLY A 126 -15.96 1.18 -3.20
N THR A 127 -15.23 0.41 -4.03
CA THR A 127 -15.54 -1.00 -4.29
C THR A 127 -15.43 -1.81 -3.01
N ASP A 128 -16.49 -2.57 -2.69
CA ASP A 128 -16.50 -3.49 -1.55
C ASP A 128 -15.61 -4.72 -1.85
N VAL A 129 -14.81 -5.10 -0.87
CA VAL A 129 -13.89 -6.23 -0.93
C VAL A 129 -13.89 -6.99 0.40
N VAL A 130 -13.36 -8.19 0.37
CA VAL A 130 -13.16 -9.02 1.57
C VAL A 130 -11.71 -9.41 1.68
N VAL A 131 -11.09 -9.18 2.85
CA VAL A 131 -9.74 -9.66 3.14
C VAL A 131 -9.83 -10.95 3.95
N GLU A 132 -9.21 -12.02 3.48
CA GLU A 132 -9.12 -13.28 4.22
C GLU A 132 -8.03 -13.22 5.27
N VAL A 133 -8.42 -13.18 6.54
CA VAL A 133 -7.48 -13.14 7.66
C VAL A 133 -7.62 -14.40 8.51
N ARG A 134 -6.69 -15.34 8.38
CA ARG A 134 -6.66 -16.58 9.17
C ARG A 134 -8.00 -17.35 9.14
N GLY A 135 -8.55 -17.54 7.95
CA GLY A 135 -9.81 -18.27 7.76
C GLY A 135 -11.07 -17.49 8.12
N SER A 136 -10.95 -16.23 8.49
CA SER A 136 -12.08 -15.32 8.70
C SER A 136 -12.13 -14.29 7.59
N GLN A 137 -13.31 -13.90 7.19
CA GLN A 137 -13.55 -12.84 6.23
C GLN A 137 -13.64 -11.50 6.96
N LEU A 138 -12.86 -10.54 6.52
CA LEU A 138 -12.84 -9.18 7.01
C LEU A 138 -13.34 -8.25 5.91
N PRO A 139 -14.57 -7.73 6.00
CA PRO A 139 -15.11 -6.78 5.05
C PRO A 139 -14.28 -5.51 5.01
N GLY A 140 -14.22 -4.89 3.84
CA GLY A 140 -13.52 -3.64 3.64
C GLY A 140 -13.92 -3.00 2.32
N ARG A 141 -13.31 -1.86 2.04
CA ARG A 141 -13.59 -1.07 0.85
C ARG A 141 -12.31 -0.48 0.29
N LEU A 142 -12.21 -0.46 -1.03
CA LEU A 142 -11.12 0.25 -1.70
C LEU A 142 -11.20 1.75 -1.43
N THR A 143 -10.06 2.36 -1.18
CA THR A 143 -9.96 3.78 -0.87
C THR A 143 -8.74 4.41 -1.51
N ALA A 144 -8.83 5.72 -1.78
CA ALA A 144 -7.69 6.51 -2.22
C ALA A 144 -6.59 6.55 -1.14
N ARG A 145 -5.37 6.85 -1.58
CA ARG A 145 -4.21 7.15 -0.75
C ARG A 145 -3.87 8.64 -0.88
N PRO A 146 -3.43 9.33 0.18
CA PRO A 146 -3.21 8.85 1.56
C PRO A 146 -4.53 8.53 2.30
N PHE A 147 -4.44 7.69 3.35
CA PHE A 147 -5.61 7.39 4.20
C PHE A 147 -5.91 8.53 5.17
N VAL A 148 -4.87 9.23 5.60
CA VAL A 148 -4.91 10.41 6.46
C VAL A 148 -4.20 11.54 5.74
N SER A 149 -4.86 12.66 5.59
CA SER A 149 -4.36 13.92 4.99
C SER A 149 -4.00 14.96 6.04
#